data_c1c48112fa499bd87f927bbd4d12b2a5
#
_entry.id   c1c48112fa499bd87f927bbd4d12b2a5
#
_cell.length_a   1.000
_cell.length_b   1.000
_cell.length_c   1.000
_cell.angle_alpha   90.00
_cell.angle_beta   90.00
_cell.angle_gamma   90.00
#
_symmetry.space_group_name_H-M   'P 1'
#
loop_
_entity.id
_entity.type
_entity.pdbx_description
1 polymer ?
#
loop_
_entity_poly.entity_id
_entity_poly.type
_entity_poly.pdbx_seq_one_letter_code
_entity_poly.pdbx_strand_id
1 'polypeptide(L)'
;MSNYYCHVYPLDTLKTYKYVVVLSRYQGKHLLSRHKKRTTWETQGGHIEPGETPLQAAKRELFEESGALRYQMEPLFDYQAGDDDGEANGVVFLTEIEELGPLPESEMAEVKPWEQLPENLTYPAITPVLWKAWQEKP
;
A
#
# COMPACT_ATOMS: atom_id res chain seq x y z
N MET A 1 7.73 -16.85 -18.73
CA MET A 1 7.37 -15.45 -18.46
C MET A 1 6.11 -15.37 -17.64
N SER A 2 6.17 -14.69 -16.49
CA SER A 2 4.98 -14.49 -15.69
C SER A 2 4.09 -13.45 -16.35
N ASN A 3 2.78 -13.68 -16.36
CA ASN A 3 1.81 -12.72 -16.85
C ASN A 3 1.27 -11.92 -15.68
N TYR A 4 2.02 -10.87 -15.29
CA TYR A 4 1.58 -9.98 -14.23
C TYR A 4 0.50 -9.04 -14.73
N TYR A 5 -0.51 -8.84 -13.90
CA TYR A 5 -1.53 -7.85 -14.17
C TYR A 5 -1.94 -7.13 -12.89
N CYS A 6 -2.45 -5.92 -13.05
CA CYS A 6 -3.07 -5.17 -11.96
C CYS A 6 -4.20 -4.35 -12.55
N HIS A 7 -5.42 -4.59 -12.09
CA HIS A 7 -6.61 -3.88 -12.52
C HIS A 7 -7.19 -3.09 -11.37
N VAL A 8 -7.68 -1.90 -11.66
CA VAL A 8 -8.31 -1.00 -10.70
C VAL A 8 -9.80 -0.91 -11.01
N TYR A 9 -10.62 -0.96 -9.98
CA TYR A 9 -12.07 -0.90 -10.10
C TYR A 9 -12.62 0.17 -9.16
N PRO A 10 -13.82 0.72 -9.45
CA PRO A 10 -14.46 1.61 -8.48
C PRO A 10 -14.61 0.95 -7.12
N LEU A 11 -14.57 1.77 -6.07
CA LEU A 11 -14.70 1.29 -4.70
C LEU A 11 -15.97 0.44 -4.54
N ASP A 12 -15.88 -0.63 -3.75
CA ASP A 12 -16.97 -1.57 -3.46
C ASP A 12 -17.41 -2.44 -4.66
N THR A 13 -16.56 -2.56 -5.68
CA THR A 13 -16.85 -3.43 -6.83
C THR A 13 -16.70 -4.90 -6.49
N LEU A 14 -15.62 -5.26 -5.79
CA LEU A 14 -15.27 -6.67 -5.57
C LEU A 14 -15.98 -7.30 -4.39
N LYS A 15 -16.43 -6.51 -3.43
CA LYS A 15 -17.23 -6.93 -2.26
C LYS A 15 -16.48 -7.75 -1.22
N THR A 16 -15.55 -8.59 -1.61
CA THR A 16 -14.75 -9.43 -0.71
C THR A 16 -13.28 -9.10 -0.92
N TYR A 17 -12.57 -8.83 0.16
CA TYR A 17 -11.20 -8.34 0.10
C TYR A 17 -10.28 -9.16 0.99
N LYS A 18 -9.07 -9.45 0.50
CA LYS A 18 -8.04 -10.16 1.25
C LYS A 18 -6.98 -9.22 1.79
N TYR A 19 -6.70 -8.13 1.07
CA TYR A 19 -5.58 -7.24 1.37
C TYR A 19 -6.00 -5.78 1.42
N VAL A 20 -5.15 -4.97 2.05
CA VAL A 20 -5.21 -3.52 1.92
C VAL A 20 -3.86 -3.04 1.43
N VAL A 21 -3.88 -1.99 0.62
CA VAL A 21 -2.69 -1.26 0.19
C VAL A 21 -2.87 0.19 0.59
N VAL A 22 -1.84 0.77 1.20
CA VAL A 22 -1.88 2.16 1.63
C VAL A 22 -0.89 2.97 0.80
N LEU A 23 -1.41 3.88 -0.01
CA LEU A 23 -0.59 4.84 -0.75
C LEU A 23 -0.35 6.01 0.20
N SER A 24 0.88 6.15 0.68
CA SER A 24 1.21 7.12 1.71
C SER A 24 2.03 8.26 1.17
N ARG A 25 1.64 9.50 1.53
CA ARG A 25 2.37 10.70 1.21
C ARG A 25 2.80 11.36 2.52
N TYR A 26 4.05 11.84 2.54
CA TYR A 26 4.61 12.55 3.67
C TYR A 26 5.40 13.74 3.12
N GLN A 27 4.99 14.95 3.49
CA GLN A 27 5.63 16.18 3.01
C GLN A 27 5.70 16.24 1.48
N GLY A 28 4.64 15.79 0.81
CA GLY A 28 4.54 15.79 -0.65
C GLY A 28 5.29 14.68 -1.36
N LYS A 29 5.85 13.74 -0.61
CA LYS A 29 6.65 12.64 -1.17
C LYS A 29 5.98 11.29 -0.94
N HIS A 30 6.34 10.32 -1.76
CA HIS A 30 5.91 8.93 -1.57
C HIS A 30 6.63 8.35 -0.36
N LEU A 31 5.91 7.79 0.60
CA LEU A 31 6.52 7.13 1.75
C LEU A 31 6.50 5.63 1.53
N LEU A 32 7.67 5.03 1.40
CA LEU A 32 7.80 3.59 1.15
C LEU A 32 8.56 2.92 2.29
N SER A 33 8.30 1.63 2.47
CA SER A 33 8.89 0.82 3.51
C SER A 33 9.72 -0.30 2.90
N ARG A 34 10.77 -0.73 3.61
CA ARG A 34 11.64 -1.83 3.17
C ARG A 34 11.62 -2.94 4.21
N HIS A 35 11.25 -4.14 3.78
CA HIS A 35 11.24 -5.32 4.62
C HIS A 35 12.67 -5.72 5.02
N LYS A 36 12.86 -6.22 6.24
CA LYS A 36 14.17 -6.65 6.76
C LYS A 36 14.89 -7.66 5.87
N LYS A 37 14.13 -8.50 5.17
CA LYS A 37 14.68 -9.54 4.30
C LYS A 37 14.84 -9.12 2.86
N ARG A 38 14.57 -7.84 2.53
CA ARG A 38 14.60 -7.36 1.15
C ARG A 38 15.44 -6.11 1.00
N THR A 39 15.84 -5.84 -0.23
CA THR A 39 16.50 -4.58 -0.62
C THR A 39 15.58 -3.71 -1.45
N THR A 40 14.33 -4.11 -1.59
CA THR A 40 13.32 -3.45 -2.43
C THR A 40 12.32 -2.68 -1.57
N TRP A 41 11.66 -1.72 -2.20
CA TRP A 41 10.76 -0.79 -1.53
C TRP A 41 9.32 -1.07 -1.91
N GLU A 42 8.41 -0.87 -0.94
CA GLU A 42 7.00 -1.19 -1.11
C GLU A 42 6.11 -0.20 -0.36
N THR A 43 4.85 -0.11 -0.79
CA THR A 43 3.83 0.60 -0.04
C THR A 43 3.51 -0.17 1.24
N GLN A 44 2.93 0.51 2.21
CA GLN A 44 2.43 -0.17 3.40
C GLN A 44 1.17 -0.96 3.02
N GLY A 45 0.89 -2.01 3.77
CA GLY A 45 -0.29 -2.84 3.52
C GLY A 45 -0.06 -4.27 3.97
N GLY A 46 -1.06 -5.10 3.79
CA GLY A 46 -1.00 -6.50 4.14
C GLY A 46 -2.37 -7.14 4.20
N HIS A 47 -2.43 -8.32 4.81
CA HIS A 47 -3.66 -9.09 4.92
C HIS A 47 -4.65 -8.43 5.87
N ILE A 48 -5.94 -8.51 5.51
CA ILE A 48 -7.01 -8.17 6.44
C ILE A 48 -7.21 -9.39 7.36
N GLU A 49 -7.08 -9.17 8.66
CA GLU A 49 -7.22 -10.24 9.63
C GLU A 49 -8.69 -10.52 9.95
N PRO A 50 -9.00 -11.74 10.45
CA PRO A 50 -10.37 -12.07 10.82
C PRO A 50 -10.93 -11.05 11.82
N GLY A 51 -12.14 -10.56 11.54
CA GLY A 51 -12.78 -9.56 12.39
C GLY A 51 -12.41 -8.11 12.13
N GLU A 52 -11.42 -7.86 11.26
CA GLU A 52 -11.06 -6.49 10.88
C GLU A 52 -11.87 -6.02 9.68
N THR A 53 -12.23 -4.72 9.71
CA THR A 53 -12.68 -4.05 8.49
C THR A 53 -11.43 -3.68 7.67
N PRO A 54 -11.59 -3.41 6.36
CA PRO A 54 -10.46 -2.91 5.57
C PRO A 54 -9.80 -1.66 6.17
N LEU A 55 -10.60 -0.72 6.67
CA LEU A 55 -10.05 0.49 7.29
C LEU A 55 -9.20 0.18 8.52
N GLN A 56 -9.67 -0.74 9.38
CA GLN A 56 -8.92 -1.15 10.57
C GLN A 56 -7.59 -1.80 10.17
N ALA A 57 -7.61 -2.66 9.15
CA ALA A 57 -6.40 -3.30 8.65
C ALA A 57 -5.42 -2.25 8.09
N ALA A 58 -5.93 -1.29 7.31
CA ALA A 58 -5.10 -0.24 6.73
C ALA A 58 -4.41 0.60 7.80
N LYS A 59 -5.13 0.97 8.86
CA LYS A 59 -4.56 1.74 9.96
C LYS A 59 -3.50 0.94 10.73
N ARG A 60 -3.77 -0.33 10.99
CA ARG A 60 -2.82 -1.20 11.68
C ARG A 60 -1.54 -1.37 10.86
N GLU A 61 -1.68 -1.72 9.59
CA GLU A 61 -0.53 -1.92 8.71
C GLU A 61 0.29 -0.64 8.53
N LEU A 62 -0.38 0.50 8.40
CA LEU A 62 0.31 1.78 8.27
C LEU A 62 1.19 2.05 9.48
N PHE A 63 0.65 1.86 10.70
CA PHE A 63 1.42 2.08 11.92
C PHE A 63 2.58 1.10 12.03
N GLU A 64 2.32 -0.20 11.82
CA GLU A 64 3.35 -1.23 11.96
C GLU A 64 4.50 -1.02 10.99
N GLU A 65 4.22 -0.54 9.79
CA GLU A 65 5.20 -0.46 8.71
C GLU A 65 5.78 0.92 8.49
N SER A 66 5.26 1.96 9.13
CA SER A 66 5.77 3.32 8.96
C SER A 66 5.97 4.11 10.24
N GLY A 67 5.24 3.79 11.28
CA GLY A 67 5.25 4.59 12.51
C GLY A 67 4.38 5.84 12.44
N ALA A 68 3.49 5.94 11.45
CA ALA A 68 2.61 7.11 11.31
C ALA A 68 1.72 7.27 12.54
N LEU A 69 1.70 8.49 13.11
CA LEU A 69 0.94 8.80 14.31
C LEU A 69 -0.28 9.65 14.03
N ARG A 70 -0.18 10.62 13.11
CA ARG A 70 -1.29 11.50 12.77
C ARG A 70 -1.37 11.62 11.26
N TYR A 71 -2.55 11.39 10.70
CA TYR A 71 -2.74 11.33 9.25
C TYR A 71 -4.21 11.44 8.89
N GLN A 72 -4.46 11.74 7.62
CA GLN A 72 -5.78 11.65 6.99
C GLN A 72 -5.77 10.43 6.10
N MET A 73 -6.81 9.58 6.19
CA MET A 73 -6.89 8.34 5.40
C MET A 73 -8.26 8.21 4.78
N GLU A 74 -8.29 7.87 3.48
CA GLU A 74 -9.55 7.63 2.78
C GLU A 74 -9.42 6.45 1.82
N PRO A 75 -10.49 5.67 1.61
CA PRO A 75 -10.47 4.63 0.59
C PRO A 75 -10.57 5.26 -0.80
N LEU A 76 -9.83 4.72 -1.76
CA LEU A 76 -9.80 5.24 -3.13
C LEU A 76 -10.54 4.34 -4.11
N PHE A 77 -10.15 3.10 -4.19
CA PHE A 77 -10.67 2.16 -5.18
C PHE A 77 -10.28 0.74 -4.79
N ASP A 78 -10.88 -0.23 -5.50
CA ASP A 78 -10.53 -1.62 -5.37
C ASP A 78 -9.44 -1.98 -6.36
N TYR A 79 -8.69 -3.05 -6.09
CA TYR A 79 -7.72 -3.58 -7.04
C TYR A 79 -7.75 -5.09 -7.06
N GLN A 80 -7.32 -5.65 -8.18
CA GLN A 80 -7.07 -7.07 -8.33
C GLN A 80 -5.74 -7.22 -9.09
N ALA A 81 -4.84 -8.01 -8.55
CA ALA A 81 -3.52 -8.21 -9.12
C ALA A 81 -3.15 -9.67 -9.04
N GLY A 82 -2.33 -10.12 -9.96
CA GLY A 82 -1.90 -11.49 -9.93
C GLY A 82 -0.93 -11.83 -11.04
N ASP A 83 -0.63 -13.11 -11.10
CA ASP A 83 0.21 -13.71 -12.12
C ASP A 83 -0.29 -15.14 -12.36
N ASP A 84 0.54 -15.97 -13.01
CA ASP A 84 0.17 -17.36 -13.32
C ASP A 84 -0.02 -18.22 -12.07
N ASP A 85 0.54 -17.82 -10.93
CA ASP A 85 0.53 -18.60 -9.69
C ASP A 85 -0.62 -18.24 -8.76
N GLY A 86 -1.30 -17.14 -9.00
CA GLY A 86 -2.42 -16.76 -8.15
C GLY A 86 -2.77 -15.29 -8.27
N GLU A 87 -3.82 -14.91 -7.57
CA GLU A 87 -4.28 -13.53 -7.57
C GLU A 87 -4.61 -13.05 -6.17
N ALA A 88 -4.55 -11.73 -6.02
CA ALA A 88 -4.87 -11.04 -4.79
C ALA A 88 -5.80 -9.88 -5.11
N ASN A 89 -6.68 -9.56 -4.17
CA ASN A 89 -7.55 -8.41 -4.33
C ASN A 89 -7.63 -7.63 -3.02
N GLY A 90 -8.00 -6.38 -3.11
CA GLY A 90 -8.12 -5.58 -1.92
C GLY A 90 -8.61 -4.18 -2.17
N VAL A 91 -8.52 -3.38 -1.12
CA VAL A 91 -8.87 -1.96 -1.14
C VAL A 91 -7.61 -1.14 -1.05
N VAL A 92 -7.53 -0.09 -1.86
CA VAL A 92 -6.42 0.86 -1.84
C VAL A 92 -6.87 2.12 -1.11
N PHE A 93 -6.08 2.53 -0.11
CA PHE A 93 -6.32 3.74 0.67
C PHE A 93 -5.26 4.78 0.33
N LEU A 94 -5.65 6.05 0.39
CA LEU A 94 -4.71 7.16 0.32
C LEU A 94 -4.53 7.72 1.71
N THR A 95 -3.27 8.02 2.07
CA THR A 95 -2.95 8.61 3.36
C THR A 95 -2.05 9.82 3.18
N GLU A 96 -2.44 10.94 3.78
CA GLU A 96 -1.59 12.11 3.94
C GLU A 96 -1.11 12.10 5.38
N ILE A 97 0.19 11.88 5.58
CA ILE A 97 0.77 11.76 6.92
C ILE A 97 1.22 13.13 7.39
N GLU A 98 0.79 13.51 8.59
CA GLU A 98 1.16 14.77 9.22
C GLU A 98 2.28 14.58 10.22
N GLU A 99 2.31 13.44 10.91
CA GLU A 99 3.32 13.17 11.93
C GLU A 99 3.78 11.72 11.87
N LEU A 100 5.10 11.53 11.71
CA LEU A 100 5.75 10.23 11.79
C LEU A 100 6.43 10.09 13.16
N GLY A 101 6.16 8.98 13.83
CA GLY A 101 6.92 8.57 15.00
C GLY A 101 8.03 7.60 14.62
N PRO A 102 8.69 7.00 15.61
CA PRO A 102 9.70 5.98 15.32
C PRO A 102 9.05 4.76 14.68
N LEU A 103 9.79 4.11 13.80
CA LEU A 103 9.33 2.86 13.18
C LEU A 103 9.22 1.80 14.26
N PRO A 104 8.02 1.21 14.46
CA PRO A 104 7.88 0.17 15.49
C PRO A 104 8.69 -1.07 15.17
N GLU A 105 8.94 -1.88 16.20
CA GLU A 105 9.48 -3.22 16.00
C GLU A 105 8.51 -4.01 15.13
N SER A 106 8.94 -4.40 13.93
CA SER A 106 8.09 -5.04 12.95
C SER A 106 8.94 -5.78 11.93
N GLU A 107 8.33 -6.22 10.85
CA GLU A 107 9.06 -6.85 9.74
C GLU A 107 9.82 -5.82 8.88
N MET A 108 9.56 -4.53 9.09
CA MET A 108 10.21 -3.47 8.29
C MET A 108 11.51 -3.02 8.94
N ALA A 109 12.54 -2.83 8.12
CA ALA A 109 13.83 -2.33 8.56
C ALA A 109 13.94 -0.82 8.43
N GLU A 110 13.22 -0.24 7.47
CA GLU A 110 13.37 1.17 7.15
C GLU A 110 12.11 1.71 6.49
N VAL A 111 11.80 2.98 6.74
CA VAL A 111 10.79 3.72 6.01
C VAL A 111 11.43 5.02 5.52
N LYS A 112 11.11 5.42 4.28
CA LYS A 112 11.80 6.55 3.66
C LYS A 112 10.88 7.28 2.67
N PRO A 113 10.90 8.63 2.66
CA PRO A 113 10.19 9.39 1.64
C PRO A 113 10.99 9.44 0.33
N TRP A 114 10.27 9.40 -0.79
CA TRP A 114 10.84 9.42 -2.14
C TRP A 114 10.09 10.45 -2.98
N GLU A 115 10.81 11.28 -3.70
CA GLU A 115 10.19 12.25 -4.61
C GLU A 115 9.56 11.55 -5.80
N GLN A 116 10.22 10.51 -6.30
CA GLN A 116 9.72 9.65 -7.36
C GLN A 116 9.86 8.19 -6.91
N LEU A 117 9.04 7.33 -7.46
CA LEU A 117 9.14 5.91 -7.15
C LEU A 117 10.52 5.39 -7.56
N PRO A 118 11.21 4.64 -6.68
CA PRO A 118 12.50 4.04 -7.04
C PRO A 118 12.32 2.92 -8.06
N GLU A 119 13.40 2.53 -8.73
CA GLU A 119 13.38 1.44 -9.68
C GLU A 119 13.24 0.08 -9.00
N ASN A 120 13.82 -0.06 -7.81
CA ASN A 120 13.83 -1.33 -7.08
C ASN A 120 12.61 -1.49 -6.19
N LEU A 121 11.44 -1.58 -6.80
CA LEU A 121 10.18 -1.84 -6.10
C LEU A 121 9.99 -3.32 -5.87
N THR A 122 9.41 -3.68 -4.72
CA THR A 122 9.04 -5.06 -4.43
C THR A 122 7.98 -5.56 -5.39
N TYR A 123 7.03 -4.69 -5.76
CA TYR A 123 5.93 -5.04 -6.66
C TYR A 123 5.88 -4.07 -7.85
N PRO A 124 6.83 -4.21 -8.80
CA PRO A 124 6.93 -3.24 -9.91
C PRO A 124 5.75 -3.29 -10.89
N ALA A 125 4.96 -4.37 -10.88
CA ALA A 125 3.77 -4.47 -11.74
C ALA A 125 2.51 -3.92 -11.05
N ILE A 126 2.57 -3.60 -9.77
CA ILE A 126 1.42 -3.16 -8.99
C ILE A 126 1.55 -1.70 -8.55
N THR A 127 2.61 -1.37 -7.82
CA THR A 127 2.76 -0.06 -7.19
C THR A 127 2.62 1.11 -8.16
N PRO A 128 3.30 1.11 -9.34
CA PRO A 128 3.14 2.22 -10.28
C PRO A 128 1.72 2.34 -10.84
N VAL A 129 1.05 1.21 -11.06
CA VAL A 129 -0.32 1.19 -11.57
C VAL A 129 -1.27 1.88 -10.57
N LEU A 130 -1.13 1.57 -9.28
CA LEU A 130 -1.98 2.15 -8.25
C LEU A 130 -1.75 3.66 -8.09
N TRP A 131 -0.50 4.12 -8.10
CA TRP A 131 -0.20 5.54 -8.01
C TRP A 131 -0.71 6.30 -9.24
N LYS A 132 -0.56 5.71 -10.43
CA LYS A 132 -1.08 6.31 -11.66
C LYS A 132 -2.60 6.43 -11.61
N ALA A 133 -3.28 5.39 -11.15
CA ALA A 133 -4.73 5.40 -11.03
C ALA A 133 -5.21 6.50 -10.07
N TRP A 134 -4.48 6.73 -8.97
CA TRP A 134 -4.79 7.83 -8.06
C TRP A 134 -4.62 9.19 -8.74
N GLN A 135 -3.53 9.38 -9.48
CA GLN A 135 -3.27 10.63 -10.19
C GLN A 135 -4.31 10.94 -11.25
N GLU A 136 -4.88 9.92 -11.87
CA GLU A 136 -5.90 10.07 -12.92
C GLU A 136 -7.32 10.16 -12.38
N LYS A 137 -7.52 9.97 -11.08
CA LYS A 137 -8.84 10.03 -10.46
C LYS A 137 -9.35 11.48 -10.50
N PRO A 138 -10.60 11.71 -11.01
CA PRO A 138 -11.17 13.06 -11.10
C PRO A 138 -11.41 13.66 -9.72
#